data_338a6f78b7f2cfb12fdebbeb8c24dd80
#
_entry.id   338a6f78b7f2cfb12fdebbeb8c24dd80
#
_cell.length_a   1.000
_cell.length_b   1.000
_cell.length_c   1.000
_cell.angle_alpha   90.00
_cell.angle_beta   90.00
_cell.angle_gamma   90.00
#
_symmetry.space_group_name_H-M   'P 1'
#
loop_
_entity.id
_entity.type
_entity.pdbx_description
1 polymer ?
#
loop_
_entity_poly.entity_id
_entity_poly.type
_entity_poly.pdbx_seq_one_letter_code
_entity_poly.pdbx_strand_id
1 'polypeptide(L)'
;MTTLVTGAGLIGAAFARHALKRGEKIVFFDPESREAFLRFKLGDANYELARKDVRDLPALIEAMQQHKATTVVHTAGLIGGRVQQSLSAAFDINLGGTRNVAEAVRLTGVKRLIHISTFGVYDMRREVTGPVSEDFPRGAGRGYGNYKGAKELILEAYQQQYKFELLMLRPANVYGFGHFFAGSSGGMKMQALLRAGLEGGKARIPAAETMANEYIYADDMGRAVDCAATVPMPGRTIFNIGNGFISPFSDVVETVKSITPALDYEIEPGEPPHSKSFPLDISSARKHLGWEPKFSLRAGFEDFMGELQRARAAGFI
;
A
#
# COMPACT_ATOMS: atom_id res chain seq x y z
N MET A 1 -5.15 12.83 18.73
CA MET A 1 -4.20 11.71 18.79
C MET A 1 -3.07 11.97 17.81
N THR A 2 -1.93 11.29 17.95
CA THR A 2 -0.83 11.41 16.98
C THR A 2 -0.52 10.03 16.42
N THR A 3 -0.46 9.92 15.09
CA THR A 3 -0.02 8.71 14.39
C THR A 3 1.33 8.94 13.73
N LEU A 4 2.28 8.06 14.00
CA LEU A 4 3.54 7.99 13.27
C LEU A 4 3.39 7.05 12.08
N VAL A 5 3.68 7.55 10.87
CA VAL A 5 3.57 6.81 9.61
C VAL A 5 4.97 6.56 9.06
N THR A 6 5.46 5.34 9.10
CA THR A 6 6.72 5.02 8.44
C THR A 6 6.47 4.82 6.95
N GLY A 7 7.14 5.63 6.13
CA GLY A 7 6.94 5.67 4.68
C GLY A 7 5.93 6.73 4.23
N ALA A 8 6.43 7.79 3.61
CA ALA A 8 5.65 8.92 3.07
C ALA A 8 5.22 8.69 1.60
N GLY A 9 4.91 7.44 1.25
CA GLY A 9 4.46 7.06 -0.10
C GLY A 9 2.94 7.12 -0.26
N LEU A 10 2.46 6.49 -1.36
CA LEU A 10 1.05 6.49 -1.76
C LEU A 10 0.09 6.10 -0.64
N ILE A 11 0.30 4.97 0.02
CA ILE A 11 -0.61 4.46 1.07
C ILE A 11 -0.55 5.32 2.33
N GLY A 12 0.67 5.73 2.75
CA GLY A 12 0.85 6.61 3.90
C GLY A 12 0.15 7.97 3.70
N ALA A 13 0.28 8.58 2.51
CA ALA A 13 -0.39 9.84 2.19
C ALA A 13 -1.92 9.68 2.08
N ALA A 14 -2.40 8.57 1.48
CA ALA A 14 -3.83 8.28 1.38
C ALA A 14 -4.47 8.11 2.78
N PHE A 15 -3.83 7.38 3.68
CA PHE A 15 -4.25 7.29 5.08
C PHE A 15 -4.26 8.66 5.76
N ALA A 16 -3.16 9.41 5.64
CA ALA A 16 -3.02 10.72 6.28
C ALA A 16 -4.16 11.67 5.89
N ARG A 17 -4.62 11.64 4.63
CA ARG A 17 -5.74 12.45 4.15
C ARG A 17 -7.02 12.22 4.96
N HIS A 18 -7.31 10.98 5.37
CA HIS A 18 -8.46 10.63 6.20
C HIS A 18 -8.23 11.00 7.66
N ALA A 19 -7.09 10.67 8.22
CA ALA A 19 -6.76 10.95 9.61
C ALA A 19 -6.70 12.47 9.93
N LEU A 20 -6.10 13.27 9.04
CA LEU A 20 -6.05 14.72 9.15
C LEU A 20 -7.44 15.37 9.13
N LYS A 21 -8.39 14.84 8.32
CA LYS A 21 -9.80 15.30 8.32
C LYS A 21 -10.49 15.08 9.67
N ARG A 22 -10.04 14.10 10.46
CA ARG A 22 -10.53 13.86 11.83
C ARG A 22 -9.81 14.71 12.88
N GLY A 23 -8.90 15.62 12.48
CA GLY A 23 -8.10 16.44 13.37
C GLY A 23 -6.93 15.70 14.02
N GLU A 24 -6.51 14.57 13.49
CA GLU A 24 -5.36 13.82 13.99
C GLU A 24 -4.04 14.44 13.49
N LYS A 25 -3.02 14.45 14.34
CA LYS A 25 -1.66 14.85 13.94
C LYS A 25 -0.95 13.67 13.30
N ILE A 26 -0.29 13.90 12.15
CA ILE A 26 0.48 12.89 11.43
C ILE A 26 1.97 13.26 11.46
N VAL A 27 2.80 12.28 11.79
CA VAL A 27 4.24 12.39 11.67
C VAL A 27 4.73 11.34 10.69
N PHE A 28 5.17 11.76 9.52
CA PHE A 28 5.83 10.87 8.57
C PHE A 28 7.27 10.62 8.99
N PHE A 29 7.71 9.38 8.88
CA PHE A 29 9.07 8.93 9.16
C PHE A 29 9.61 8.26 7.89
N ASP A 30 10.36 9.01 7.08
CA ASP A 30 10.84 8.58 5.77
C ASP A 30 12.18 9.26 5.46
N PRO A 31 13.23 8.52 5.05
CA PRO A 31 14.54 9.10 4.76
C PRO A 31 14.54 9.98 3.50
N GLU A 32 13.59 9.76 2.58
CA GLU A 32 13.51 10.50 1.33
C GLU A 32 12.68 11.79 1.50
N SER A 33 13.10 12.84 0.80
CA SER A 33 12.36 14.10 0.76
C SER A 33 11.10 13.94 -0.09
N ARG A 34 9.95 13.94 0.57
CA ARG A 34 8.64 13.78 -0.05
C ARG A 34 7.75 15.00 0.11
N GLU A 35 8.33 16.16 0.52
CA GLU A 35 7.53 17.35 0.84
C GLU A 35 6.63 17.80 -0.31
N ALA A 36 7.16 17.86 -1.53
CA ALA A 36 6.37 18.28 -2.69
C ALA A 36 5.17 17.35 -2.92
N PHE A 37 5.36 16.03 -2.81
CA PHE A 37 4.29 15.05 -2.93
C PHE A 37 3.28 15.17 -1.79
N LEU A 38 3.75 15.25 -0.55
CA LEU A 38 2.87 15.40 0.61
C LEU A 38 2.07 16.69 0.55
N ARG A 39 2.71 17.82 0.17
CA ARG A 39 2.01 19.09 -0.03
C ARG A 39 0.95 19.00 -1.12
N PHE A 40 1.27 18.35 -2.24
CA PHE A 40 0.30 18.10 -3.31
C PHE A 40 -0.90 17.29 -2.85
N LYS A 41 -0.67 16.21 -2.05
CA LYS A 41 -1.73 15.29 -1.59
C LYS A 41 -2.53 15.82 -0.41
N LEU A 42 -1.93 16.58 0.48
CA LEU A 42 -2.47 16.93 1.81
C LEU A 42 -2.64 18.44 2.00
N GLY A 43 -2.09 19.29 1.10
CA GLY A 43 -2.06 20.73 1.29
C GLY A 43 -1.23 21.15 2.51
N ASP A 44 -1.64 22.24 3.16
CA ASP A 44 -1.01 22.78 4.37
C ASP A 44 -1.61 22.20 5.65
N ALA A 45 -1.97 20.90 5.62
CA ALA A 45 -2.54 20.23 6.77
C ALA A 45 -1.50 20.01 7.90
N ASN A 46 -1.98 19.65 9.09
CA ASN A 46 -1.16 19.44 10.29
C ASN A 46 -0.38 18.13 10.26
N TYR A 47 0.69 18.07 9.47
CA TYR A 47 1.62 16.94 9.45
C TYR A 47 3.07 17.42 9.59
N GLU A 48 3.93 16.54 10.04
CA GLU A 48 5.38 16.74 10.11
C GLU A 48 6.11 15.64 9.33
N LEU A 49 7.30 15.91 8.82
CA LEU A 49 8.17 14.95 8.15
C LEU A 49 9.50 14.83 8.88
N ALA A 50 9.69 13.71 9.57
CA ALA A 50 10.98 13.30 10.14
C ALA A 50 11.78 12.55 9.08
N ARG A 51 12.85 13.17 8.56
CA ARG A 51 13.74 12.56 7.55
C ARG A 51 14.68 11.56 8.20
N LYS A 52 14.17 10.39 8.55
CA LYS A 52 14.86 9.33 9.28
C LYS A 52 14.55 7.97 8.67
N ASP A 53 15.41 7.01 8.90
CA ASP A 53 15.33 5.66 8.36
C ASP A 53 14.82 4.66 9.42
N VAL A 54 13.96 3.72 9.04
CA VAL A 54 13.45 2.67 9.94
C VAL A 54 14.55 1.73 10.47
N ARG A 55 15.74 1.76 9.89
CA ARG A 55 16.91 1.04 10.39
C ARG A 55 17.50 1.70 11.67
N ASP A 56 17.15 2.94 11.92
CA ASP A 56 17.60 3.72 13.09
C ASP A 56 16.58 3.57 14.24
N LEU A 57 16.78 2.57 15.09
CA LEU A 57 15.93 2.32 16.25
C LEU A 57 15.89 3.49 17.24
N PRO A 58 17.02 4.11 17.64
CA PRO A 58 16.99 5.32 18.48
C PRO A 58 16.11 6.43 17.92
N ALA A 59 16.21 6.74 16.63
CA ALA A 59 15.40 7.77 15.99
C ALA A 59 13.91 7.43 15.97
N LEU A 60 13.55 6.16 15.82
CA LEU A 60 12.14 5.70 15.93
C LEU A 60 11.59 5.93 17.35
N ILE A 61 12.36 5.57 18.38
CA ILE A 61 11.99 5.76 19.78
C ILE A 61 11.83 7.26 20.08
N GLU A 62 12.81 8.07 19.69
CA GLU A 62 12.78 9.53 19.87
C GLU A 62 11.52 10.14 19.21
N ALA A 63 11.25 9.80 17.94
CA ALA A 63 10.09 10.32 17.23
C ALA A 63 8.76 9.91 17.90
N MET A 64 8.62 8.65 18.34
CA MET A 64 7.41 8.18 19.01
C MET A 64 7.19 8.90 20.34
N GLN A 65 8.26 9.13 21.14
CA GLN A 65 8.21 9.81 22.44
C GLN A 65 7.94 11.31 22.28
N GLN A 66 8.71 11.99 21.42
CA GLN A 66 8.60 13.43 21.18
C GLN A 66 7.20 13.83 20.74
N HIS A 67 6.61 13.05 19.83
CA HIS A 67 5.29 13.33 19.30
C HIS A 67 4.16 12.65 20.08
N LYS A 68 4.47 11.91 21.14
CA LYS A 68 3.50 11.14 21.96
C LYS A 68 2.60 10.29 21.08
N ALA A 69 3.21 9.55 20.15
CA ALA A 69 2.49 8.72 19.20
C ALA A 69 1.68 7.64 19.94
N THR A 70 0.42 7.50 19.59
CA THR A 70 -0.47 6.46 20.13
C THR A 70 -0.67 5.31 19.16
N THR A 71 -0.43 5.57 17.88
CA THR A 71 -0.57 4.62 16.77
C THR A 71 0.63 4.71 15.85
N VAL A 72 1.07 3.58 15.31
CA VAL A 72 2.05 3.50 14.23
C VAL A 72 1.41 2.82 13.02
N VAL A 73 1.53 3.45 11.85
CA VAL A 73 1.20 2.85 10.55
C VAL A 73 2.50 2.55 9.82
N HIS A 74 2.82 1.25 9.71
CA HIS A 74 4.08 0.80 9.12
C HIS A 74 3.91 0.44 7.65
N THR A 75 4.28 1.37 6.76
CA THR A 75 4.27 1.17 5.31
C THR A 75 5.67 1.02 4.71
N ALA A 76 6.72 1.44 5.44
CA ALA A 76 8.10 1.46 4.95
C ALA A 76 8.59 0.09 4.50
N GLY A 77 9.34 0.09 3.40
CA GLY A 77 10.00 -1.09 2.88
C GLY A 77 10.24 -1.01 1.37
N LEU A 78 11.22 -1.76 0.91
CA LEU A 78 11.45 -1.96 -0.52
C LEU A 78 10.35 -2.87 -1.09
N ILE A 79 9.87 -2.56 -2.30
CA ILE A 79 8.79 -3.28 -2.97
C ILE A 79 9.19 -3.66 -4.40
N GLY A 80 8.50 -4.66 -4.96
CA GLY A 80 8.65 -5.07 -6.35
C GLY A 80 10.10 -5.42 -6.71
N GLY A 81 10.55 -4.95 -7.86
CA GLY A 81 11.90 -5.21 -8.40
C GLY A 81 13.04 -4.70 -7.51
N ARG A 82 12.82 -3.68 -6.66
CA ARG A 82 13.84 -3.18 -5.72
C ARG A 82 14.28 -4.24 -4.71
N VAL A 83 13.40 -5.15 -4.32
CA VAL A 83 13.76 -6.29 -3.45
C VAL A 83 14.72 -7.23 -4.17
N GLN A 84 14.51 -7.47 -5.47
CA GLN A 84 15.35 -8.36 -6.26
C GLN A 84 16.73 -7.74 -6.61
N GLN A 85 16.80 -6.42 -6.76
CA GLN A 85 18.04 -5.70 -7.02
C GLN A 85 19.08 -5.84 -5.91
N SER A 86 18.62 -5.91 -4.65
CA SER A 86 19.50 -6.11 -3.49
C SER A 86 18.76 -6.81 -2.36
N LEU A 87 18.96 -8.12 -2.25
CA LEU A 87 18.38 -8.92 -1.15
C LEU A 87 18.93 -8.50 0.21
N SER A 88 20.21 -8.09 0.29
CA SER A 88 20.80 -7.59 1.54
C SER A 88 20.14 -6.30 2.00
N ALA A 89 20.03 -5.29 1.12
CA ALA A 89 19.32 -4.06 1.46
C ALA A 89 17.84 -4.31 1.82
N ALA A 90 17.19 -5.24 1.09
CA ALA A 90 15.83 -5.65 1.41
C ALA A 90 15.73 -6.32 2.78
N PHE A 91 16.72 -7.13 3.19
CA PHE A 91 16.77 -7.72 4.52
C PHE A 91 16.86 -6.62 5.59
N ASP A 92 17.82 -5.71 5.46
CA ASP A 92 18.04 -4.65 6.45
C ASP A 92 16.86 -3.69 6.58
N ILE A 93 16.28 -3.28 5.45
CA ILE A 93 15.16 -2.32 5.45
C ILE A 93 13.85 -3.03 5.79
N ASN A 94 13.54 -4.16 5.12
CA ASN A 94 12.23 -4.79 5.31
C ASN A 94 12.15 -5.57 6.61
N LEU A 95 13.11 -6.43 6.93
CA LEU A 95 13.06 -7.23 8.15
C LEU A 95 13.66 -6.50 9.34
N GLY A 96 14.86 -5.96 9.20
CA GLY A 96 15.52 -5.17 10.24
C GLY A 96 14.70 -3.95 10.64
N GLY A 97 14.22 -3.17 9.66
CA GLY A 97 13.36 -2.03 9.90
C GLY A 97 12.03 -2.41 10.57
N THR A 98 11.39 -3.53 10.16
CA THR A 98 10.16 -3.99 10.82
C THR A 98 10.40 -4.41 12.27
N ARG A 99 11.52 -5.14 12.54
CA ARG A 99 11.93 -5.45 13.91
C ARG A 99 12.11 -4.17 14.73
N ASN A 100 12.80 -3.17 14.19
CA ASN A 100 13.02 -1.90 14.88
C ASN A 100 11.72 -1.16 15.18
N VAL A 101 10.76 -1.15 14.24
CA VAL A 101 9.44 -0.56 14.48
C VAL A 101 8.71 -1.29 15.61
N ALA A 102 8.68 -2.63 15.60
CA ALA A 102 8.06 -3.40 16.66
C ALA A 102 8.74 -3.17 18.03
N GLU A 103 10.07 -3.09 18.05
CA GLU A 103 10.84 -2.82 19.26
C GLU A 103 10.61 -1.40 19.78
N ALA A 104 10.55 -0.41 18.91
CA ALA A 104 10.22 0.97 19.28
C ALA A 104 8.80 1.05 19.87
N VAL A 105 7.80 0.39 19.25
CA VAL A 105 6.42 0.29 19.77
C VAL A 105 6.42 -0.29 21.19
N ARG A 106 7.15 -1.39 21.41
CA ARG A 106 7.28 -2.01 22.75
C ARG A 106 7.89 -1.07 23.76
N LEU A 107 9.01 -0.42 23.42
CA LEU A 107 9.79 0.43 24.34
C LEU A 107 9.09 1.76 24.69
N THR A 108 8.29 2.28 23.77
CA THR A 108 7.60 3.56 23.96
C THR A 108 6.16 3.42 24.47
N GLY A 109 5.62 2.20 24.52
CA GLY A 109 4.25 1.96 24.96
C GLY A 109 3.20 2.43 23.95
N VAL A 110 3.55 2.57 22.67
CA VAL A 110 2.57 2.83 21.60
C VAL A 110 1.52 1.72 21.61
N LYS A 111 0.25 2.12 21.65
CA LYS A 111 -0.86 1.18 21.84
C LYS A 111 -1.11 0.29 20.62
N ARG A 112 -1.08 0.89 19.41
CA ARG A 112 -1.51 0.21 18.18
C ARG A 112 -0.45 0.29 17.08
N LEU A 113 -0.18 -0.87 16.46
CA LEU A 113 0.63 -1.01 15.26
C LEU A 113 -0.22 -1.55 14.11
N ILE A 114 -0.29 -0.81 13.02
CA ILE A 114 -0.94 -1.24 11.77
C ILE A 114 0.15 -1.47 10.74
N HIS A 115 0.24 -2.70 10.24
CA HIS A 115 1.22 -3.06 9.21
C HIS A 115 0.55 -3.24 7.84
N ILE A 116 1.13 -2.62 6.82
CA ILE A 116 0.70 -2.84 5.44
C ILE A 116 1.49 -4.00 4.85
N SER A 117 0.82 -5.14 4.75
CA SER A 117 1.30 -6.36 4.11
C SER A 117 0.95 -6.38 2.62
N THR A 118 0.54 -7.50 2.08
CA THR A 118 0.13 -7.70 0.68
C THR A 118 -0.61 -9.04 0.51
N PHE A 119 -1.52 -9.14 -0.45
CA PHE A 119 -2.05 -10.43 -0.90
C PHE A 119 -0.95 -11.38 -1.43
N GLY A 120 0.18 -10.84 -1.86
CA GLY A 120 1.32 -11.60 -2.36
C GLY A 120 2.01 -12.50 -1.32
N VAL A 121 1.54 -12.55 -0.07
CA VAL A 121 2.02 -13.50 0.95
C VAL A 121 1.41 -14.90 0.81
N TYR A 122 0.30 -15.02 0.09
CA TYR A 122 -0.42 -16.29 -0.07
C TYR A 122 0.33 -17.28 -0.99
N ASP A 123 0.26 -18.56 -0.65
CA ASP A 123 0.86 -19.64 -1.43
C ASP A 123 -0.04 -20.07 -2.60
N MET A 124 -0.01 -19.28 -3.65
CA MET A 124 -0.81 -19.50 -4.87
C MET A 124 -0.36 -20.72 -5.70
N ARG A 125 0.60 -21.51 -5.24
CA ARG A 125 0.93 -22.83 -5.80
C ARG A 125 -0.06 -23.91 -5.33
N ARG A 126 -0.79 -23.62 -4.26
CA ARG A 126 -1.87 -24.48 -3.78
C ARG A 126 -3.13 -24.31 -4.62
N GLU A 127 -3.97 -25.29 -4.58
CA GLU A 127 -5.29 -25.22 -5.20
C GLU A 127 -6.14 -24.13 -4.56
N VAL A 128 -6.75 -23.28 -5.40
CA VAL A 128 -7.64 -22.19 -4.98
C VAL A 128 -9.00 -22.45 -5.62
N THR A 129 -10.01 -22.65 -4.79
CA THR A 129 -11.38 -22.99 -5.21
C THR A 129 -12.39 -21.85 -5.13
N GLY A 130 -11.96 -20.65 -4.72
CA GLY A 130 -12.85 -19.50 -4.58
C GLY A 130 -12.09 -18.24 -4.13
N PRO A 131 -12.78 -17.25 -3.57
CA PRO A 131 -12.12 -16.09 -2.98
C PRO A 131 -11.14 -16.49 -1.88
N VAL A 132 -9.94 -15.89 -1.89
CA VAL A 132 -8.86 -16.20 -0.96
C VAL A 132 -9.11 -15.50 0.37
N SER A 133 -9.36 -16.27 1.43
CA SER A 133 -9.52 -15.75 2.78
C SER A 133 -8.18 -15.51 3.47
N GLU A 134 -8.20 -14.77 4.59
CA GLU A 134 -6.99 -14.51 5.40
C GLU A 134 -6.38 -15.78 6.02
N ASP A 135 -7.15 -16.84 6.12
CA ASP A 135 -6.73 -18.14 6.65
C ASP A 135 -6.03 -19.03 5.59
N PHE A 136 -6.01 -18.59 4.32
CA PHE A 136 -5.27 -19.29 3.27
C PHE A 136 -3.77 -19.27 3.58
N PRO A 137 -3.05 -20.40 3.37
CA PRO A 137 -1.66 -20.53 3.76
C PRO A 137 -0.74 -19.45 3.17
N ARG A 138 0.19 -18.96 4.00
CA ARG A 138 1.32 -18.14 3.57
C ARG A 138 2.41 -19.00 2.95
N GLY A 139 3.21 -18.43 2.06
CA GLY A 139 4.32 -19.13 1.41
C GLY A 139 4.46 -18.74 -0.05
N ALA A 140 4.61 -17.44 -0.33
CA ALA A 140 4.53 -16.86 -1.68
C ALA A 140 5.48 -17.47 -2.72
N GLY A 141 6.60 -18.08 -2.30
CA GLY A 141 7.60 -18.62 -3.22
C GLY A 141 8.35 -17.57 -4.07
N ARG A 142 8.09 -16.28 -3.88
CA ARG A 142 8.72 -15.15 -4.57
C ARG A 142 9.31 -14.17 -3.56
N GLY A 143 10.46 -13.54 -3.89
CA GLY A 143 11.23 -12.71 -2.96
C GLY A 143 10.40 -11.67 -2.22
N TYR A 144 9.65 -10.82 -2.91
CA TYR A 144 8.83 -9.79 -2.26
C TYR A 144 7.77 -10.35 -1.30
N GLY A 145 6.99 -11.36 -1.75
CA GLY A 145 5.98 -11.98 -0.91
C GLY A 145 6.56 -12.68 0.31
N ASN A 146 7.73 -13.34 0.16
CA ASN A 146 8.45 -13.98 1.26
C ASN A 146 8.90 -12.95 2.32
N TYR A 147 9.47 -11.79 1.89
CA TYR A 147 9.81 -10.72 2.84
C TYR A 147 8.58 -10.18 3.56
N LYS A 148 7.46 -9.99 2.86
CA LYS A 148 6.21 -9.54 3.50
C LYS A 148 5.66 -10.57 4.49
N GLY A 149 5.68 -11.86 4.14
CA GLY A 149 5.29 -12.95 5.05
C GLY A 149 6.19 -13.01 6.30
N ALA A 150 7.51 -12.85 6.13
CA ALA A 150 8.45 -12.81 7.24
C ALA A 150 8.21 -11.59 8.17
N LYS A 151 7.85 -10.42 7.61
CA LYS A 151 7.44 -9.25 8.41
C LYS A 151 6.21 -9.56 9.28
N GLU A 152 5.19 -10.22 8.71
CA GLU A 152 4.01 -10.65 9.49
C GLU A 152 4.41 -11.55 10.65
N LEU A 153 5.25 -12.57 10.42
CA LEU A 153 5.72 -13.50 11.46
C LEU A 153 6.52 -12.79 12.57
N ILE A 154 7.38 -11.84 12.22
CA ILE A 154 8.10 -11.02 13.20
C ILE A 154 7.10 -10.24 14.08
N LEU A 155 6.12 -9.58 13.47
CA LEU A 155 5.13 -8.78 14.19
C LEU A 155 4.21 -9.62 15.06
N GLU A 156 3.80 -10.80 14.58
CA GLU A 156 3.02 -11.78 15.36
C GLU A 156 3.80 -12.21 16.62
N ALA A 157 5.09 -12.54 16.48
CA ALA A 157 5.94 -12.93 17.62
C ALA A 157 6.03 -11.80 18.67
N TYR A 158 6.26 -10.56 18.22
CA TYR A 158 6.27 -9.38 19.11
C TYR A 158 4.93 -9.17 19.80
N GLN A 159 3.84 -9.23 19.06
CA GLN A 159 2.48 -9.08 19.59
C GLN A 159 2.14 -10.16 20.62
N GLN A 160 2.49 -11.40 20.33
CA GLN A 160 2.28 -12.51 21.27
C GLN A 160 3.01 -12.32 22.60
N GLN A 161 4.23 -11.77 22.54
CA GLN A 161 5.05 -11.54 23.73
C GLN A 161 4.66 -10.27 24.49
N TYR A 162 4.44 -9.16 23.77
CA TYR A 162 4.35 -7.82 24.39
C TYR A 162 2.94 -7.22 24.38
N LYS A 163 1.95 -7.89 23.75
CA LYS A 163 0.51 -7.64 23.87
C LYS A 163 0.04 -6.25 23.40
N PHE A 164 0.78 -5.54 22.54
CA PHE A 164 0.24 -4.36 21.88
C PHE A 164 -0.82 -4.74 20.83
N GLU A 165 -1.67 -3.80 20.45
CA GLU A 165 -2.68 -3.99 19.40
C GLU A 165 -2.00 -4.08 18.03
N LEU A 166 -2.14 -5.21 17.33
CA LEU A 166 -1.60 -5.42 15.99
C LEU A 166 -2.70 -5.65 14.98
N LEU A 167 -2.67 -4.89 13.89
CA LEU A 167 -3.52 -5.09 12.71
C LEU A 167 -2.64 -5.16 11.46
N MET A 168 -2.86 -6.14 10.62
CA MET A 168 -2.12 -6.36 9.38
C MET A 168 -3.08 -6.36 8.20
N LEU A 169 -2.88 -5.44 7.27
CA LEU A 169 -3.72 -5.31 6.08
C LEU A 169 -3.01 -5.92 4.88
N ARG A 170 -3.68 -6.84 4.18
CA ARG A 170 -3.22 -7.48 2.95
C ARG A 170 -3.95 -6.89 1.74
N PRO A 171 -3.47 -5.76 1.21
CA PRO A 171 -4.11 -5.17 0.05
C PRO A 171 -3.90 -6.00 -1.22
N ALA A 172 -4.88 -5.93 -2.13
CA ALA A 172 -4.76 -6.23 -3.54
C ALA A 172 -3.77 -5.25 -4.23
N ASN A 173 -3.73 -5.18 -5.56
CA ASN A 173 -2.87 -4.25 -6.27
C ASN A 173 -3.37 -2.81 -6.09
N VAL A 174 -2.68 -2.05 -5.24
CA VAL A 174 -3.02 -0.64 -4.99
C VAL A 174 -2.61 0.21 -6.19
N TYR A 175 -3.52 1.06 -6.69
CA TYR A 175 -3.25 2.04 -7.73
C TYR A 175 -3.69 3.45 -7.31
N GLY A 176 -3.09 4.48 -7.93
CA GLY A 176 -3.34 5.88 -7.65
C GLY A 176 -2.11 6.74 -7.90
N PHE A 177 -2.25 8.07 -7.80
CA PHE A 177 -1.16 8.99 -8.04
C PHE A 177 -0.13 8.96 -6.91
N GLY A 178 1.11 8.55 -7.23
CA GLY A 178 2.19 8.45 -6.25
C GLY A 178 3.18 7.29 -6.47
N HIS A 179 3.10 6.60 -7.61
CA HIS A 179 4.06 5.57 -8.00
C HIS A 179 5.28 6.16 -8.72
N PHE A 180 6.10 6.97 -8.02
CA PHE A 180 7.15 7.75 -8.68
C PHE A 180 8.42 6.95 -9.01
N PHE A 181 8.80 5.93 -8.23
CA PHE A 181 10.14 5.32 -8.37
C PHE A 181 10.18 3.79 -8.27
N ALA A 182 9.16 3.13 -7.93
CA ALA A 182 8.95 1.68 -7.92
C ALA A 182 7.71 1.36 -7.08
N GLY A 183 6.56 1.60 -7.62
CA GLY A 183 5.29 1.11 -7.09
C GLY A 183 5.13 -0.39 -7.31
N SER A 184 3.97 -0.94 -6.98
CA SER A 184 3.57 -2.24 -7.52
C SER A 184 3.52 -2.15 -9.04
N SER A 185 3.90 -3.22 -9.73
CA SER A 185 3.83 -3.28 -11.20
C SER A 185 2.41 -2.93 -11.70
N GLY A 186 1.39 -3.42 -11.01
CA GLY A 186 -0.01 -3.07 -11.32
C GLY A 186 -0.29 -1.57 -11.24
N GLY A 187 0.16 -0.89 -10.19
CA GLY A 187 -0.04 0.56 -10.03
C GLY A 187 0.74 1.38 -11.05
N MET A 188 1.97 0.98 -11.37
CA MET A 188 2.79 1.64 -12.40
C MET A 188 2.16 1.54 -13.79
N LYS A 189 1.64 0.37 -14.14
CA LYS A 189 0.90 0.15 -15.39
C LYS A 189 -0.30 1.08 -15.52
N MET A 190 -1.12 1.21 -14.49
CA MET A 190 -2.26 2.11 -14.47
C MET A 190 -1.84 3.57 -14.70
N GLN A 191 -0.78 3.98 -14.03
CA GLN A 191 -0.23 5.34 -14.20
C GLN A 191 0.29 5.56 -15.63
N ALA A 192 0.96 4.58 -16.23
CA ALA A 192 1.48 4.68 -17.59
C ALA A 192 0.34 4.85 -18.62
N LEU A 193 -0.74 4.06 -18.49
CA LEU A 193 -1.91 4.16 -19.37
C LEU A 193 -2.60 5.53 -19.25
N LEU A 194 -2.86 5.99 -18.02
CA LEU A 194 -3.53 7.29 -17.80
C LEU A 194 -2.66 8.47 -18.27
N ARG A 195 -1.34 8.41 -18.03
CA ARG A 195 -0.43 9.45 -18.52
C ARG A 195 -0.36 9.48 -20.05
N ALA A 196 -0.26 8.34 -20.69
CA ALA A 196 -0.26 8.28 -22.16
C ALA A 196 -1.53 8.92 -22.74
N GLY A 197 -2.69 8.65 -22.16
CA GLY A 197 -3.93 9.28 -22.56
C GLY A 197 -3.99 10.77 -22.30
N LEU A 198 -3.40 11.25 -21.19
CA LEU A 198 -3.36 12.68 -20.84
C LEU A 198 -2.34 13.47 -21.69
N GLU A 199 -1.19 12.88 -21.97
CA GLU A 199 -0.04 13.54 -22.60
C GLU A 199 -0.01 13.34 -24.12
N GLY A 200 -0.84 12.44 -24.67
CA GLY A 200 -0.85 12.10 -26.10
C GLY A 200 0.34 11.21 -26.52
N GLY A 201 0.97 10.53 -25.55
CA GLY A 201 2.05 9.60 -25.79
C GLY A 201 1.55 8.16 -25.95
N LYS A 202 2.50 7.21 -26.10
CA LYS A 202 2.22 5.79 -26.17
C LYS A 202 2.63 5.07 -24.88
N ALA A 203 1.71 4.37 -24.23
CA ALA A 203 2.03 3.48 -23.12
C ALA A 203 2.63 2.16 -23.63
N ARG A 204 3.78 1.75 -23.06
CA ARG A 204 4.41 0.46 -23.36
C ARG A 204 4.19 -0.48 -22.17
N ILE A 205 3.51 -1.59 -22.41
CA ILE A 205 3.12 -2.54 -21.38
C ILE A 205 3.80 -3.88 -21.65
N PRO A 206 4.69 -4.35 -20.77
CA PRO A 206 5.29 -5.67 -20.91
C PRO A 206 4.22 -6.76 -20.98
N ALA A 207 4.37 -7.75 -21.88
CA ALA A 207 3.39 -8.84 -22.02
C ALA A 207 3.11 -9.54 -20.67
N ALA A 208 4.14 -9.74 -19.84
CA ALA A 208 4.00 -10.33 -18.51
C ALA A 208 3.11 -9.52 -17.53
N GLU A 209 2.85 -8.23 -17.83
CA GLU A 209 2.01 -7.35 -17.00
C GLU A 209 0.54 -7.30 -17.45
N THR A 210 0.16 -8.05 -18.50
CA THR A 210 -1.22 -8.09 -19.00
C THR A 210 -2.12 -9.08 -18.27
N MET A 211 -1.66 -9.61 -17.14
CA MET A 211 -2.47 -10.52 -16.33
C MET A 211 -3.71 -9.82 -15.76
N ALA A 212 -4.77 -10.57 -15.62
CA ALA A 212 -5.93 -10.17 -14.85
C ALA A 212 -5.55 -10.05 -13.35
N ASN A 213 -6.00 -9.00 -12.71
CA ASN A 213 -5.66 -8.76 -11.30
C ASN A 213 -6.85 -8.18 -10.53
N GLU A 214 -6.80 -8.30 -9.22
CA GLU A 214 -7.61 -7.49 -8.33
C GLU A 214 -6.90 -6.16 -8.04
N TYR A 215 -7.65 -5.07 -8.10
CA TYR A 215 -7.14 -3.72 -7.88
C TYR A 215 -7.92 -3.02 -6.78
N ILE A 216 -7.24 -2.16 -6.02
CA ILE A 216 -7.85 -1.29 -5.01
C ILE A 216 -7.33 0.14 -5.18
N TYR A 217 -8.25 1.11 -5.19
CA TYR A 217 -7.87 2.51 -5.30
C TYR A 217 -7.19 3.00 -4.01
N ALA A 218 -6.21 3.88 -4.16
CA ALA A 218 -5.41 4.36 -3.04
C ALA A 218 -6.25 5.04 -1.94
N ASP A 219 -7.33 5.74 -2.30
CA ASP A 219 -8.22 6.36 -1.31
C ASP A 219 -8.97 5.31 -0.49
N ASP A 220 -9.48 4.25 -1.13
CA ASP A 220 -10.09 3.13 -0.42
C ASP A 220 -9.10 2.41 0.50
N MET A 221 -7.84 2.24 0.04
CA MET A 221 -6.78 1.70 0.89
C MET A 221 -6.48 2.61 2.08
N GLY A 222 -6.39 3.93 1.86
CA GLY A 222 -6.22 4.92 2.93
C GLY A 222 -7.34 4.86 3.95
N ARG A 223 -8.58 4.73 3.49
CA ARG A 223 -9.76 4.57 4.34
C ARG A 223 -9.76 3.23 5.11
N ALA A 224 -9.24 2.15 4.52
CA ALA A 224 -9.08 0.89 5.24
C ALA A 224 -8.09 1.01 6.41
N VAL A 225 -6.97 1.71 6.20
CA VAL A 225 -6.01 2.01 7.28
C VAL A 225 -6.65 2.89 8.35
N ASP A 226 -7.47 3.86 7.96
CA ASP A 226 -8.18 4.76 8.86
C ASP A 226 -9.21 4.01 9.73
N CYS A 227 -9.98 3.11 9.14
CA CYS A 227 -10.86 2.20 9.87
C CYS A 227 -10.06 1.34 10.86
N ALA A 228 -8.95 0.74 10.42
CA ALA A 228 -8.07 -0.05 11.29
C ALA A 228 -7.45 0.78 12.45
N ALA A 229 -7.23 2.08 12.24
CA ALA A 229 -6.71 2.98 13.27
C ALA A 229 -7.75 3.33 14.34
N THR A 230 -9.03 3.34 13.98
CA THR A 230 -10.10 3.87 14.83
C THR A 230 -11.01 2.83 15.45
N VAL A 231 -11.19 1.68 14.80
CA VAL A 231 -12.05 0.61 15.31
C VAL A 231 -11.55 0.09 16.67
N PRO A 232 -12.44 -0.28 17.61
CA PRO A 232 -12.02 -1.09 18.77
C PRO A 232 -11.28 -2.34 18.32
N MET A 233 -10.30 -2.82 19.09
CA MET A 233 -9.49 -3.97 18.66
C MET A 233 -10.39 -5.15 18.30
N PRO A 234 -10.43 -5.58 17.03
CA PRO A 234 -11.26 -6.70 16.61
C PRO A 234 -10.67 -8.03 17.05
N GLY A 235 -11.47 -9.09 17.03
CA GLY A 235 -11.02 -10.46 17.37
C GLY A 235 -10.09 -11.10 16.33
N ARG A 236 -9.73 -10.40 15.26
CA ARG A 236 -8.77 -10.79 14.21
C ARG A 236 -7.70 -9.73 14.04
N THR A 237 -6.53 -10.16 13.61
CA THR A 237 -5.37 -9.28 13.38
C THR A 237 -5.07 -9.05 11.90
N ILE A 238 -5.59 -9.90 11.00
CA ILE A 238 -5.27 -9.86 9.56
C ILE A 238 -6.55 -9.60 8.77
N PHE A 239 -6.45 -8.73 7.76
CA PHE A 239 -7.57 -8.34 6.91
C PHE A 239 -7.15 -8.21 5.45
N ASN A 240 -7.88 -8.85 4.56
CA ASN A 240 -7.80 -8.61 3.13
C ASN A 240 -8.45 -7.28 2.76
N ILE A 241 -7.78 -6.49 1.93
CA ILE A 241 -8.25 -5.20 1.46
C ILE A 241 -8.24 -5.19 -0.07
N GLY A 242 -9.40 -5.32 -0.66
CA GLY A 242 -9.57 -5.44 -2.11
C GLY A 242 -10.99 -5.13 -2.56
N ASN A 243 -11.28 -5.33 -3.83
CA ASN A 243 -12.62 -5.15 -4.39
C ASN A 243 -13.44 -6.46 -4.36
N GLY A 244 -12.79 -7.60 -4.14
CA GLY A 244 -13.44 -8.93 -4.14
C GLY A 244 -13.69 -9.47 -5.55
N PHE A 245 -13.10 -8.91 -6.60
CA PHE A 245 -13.22 -9.41 -7.97
C PHE A 245 -11.95 -9.15 -8.79
N ILE A 246 -11.76 -9.95 -9.83
CA ILE A 246 -10.63 -9.85 -10.76
C ILE A 246 -11.06 -9.02 -11.97
N SER A 247 -10.25 -8.04 -12.36
CA SER A 247 -10.41 -7.26 -13.58
C SER A 247 -9.43 -7.77 -14.65
N PRO A 248 -9.92 -8.22 -15.80
CA PRO A 248 -9.09 -8.49 -16.99
C PRO A 248 -8.32 -7.24 -17.43
N PHE A 249 -7.16 -7.42 -18.05
CA PHE A 249 -6.40 -6.28 -18.57
C PHE A 249 -7.16 -5.50 -19.66
N SER A 250 -7.97 -6.20 -20.47
CA SER A 250 -8.89 -5.58 -21.44
C SER A 250 -9.80 -4.54 -20.79
N ASP A 251 -10.44 -4.90 -19.67
CA ASP A 251 -11.38 -4.02 -18.97
C ASP A 251 -10.68 -2.78 -18.41
N VAL A 252 -9.43 -2.94 -17.95
CA VAL A 252 -8.56 -1.82 -17.54
C VAL A 252 -8.36 -0.86 -18.70
N VAL A 253 -7.95 -1.37 -19.87
CA VAL A 253 -7.69 -0.54 -21.06
C VAL A 253 -8.97 0.13 -21.55
N GLU A 254 -10.07 -0.61 -21.64
CA GLU A 254 -11.37 -0.07 -22.07
C GLU A 254 -11.86 1.03 -21.13
N THR A 255 -11.69 0.83 -19.83
CA THR A 255 -12.04 1.85 -18.84
C THR A 255 -11.21 3.12 -19.03
N VAL A 256 -9.88 3.00 -19.23
CA VAL A 256 -9.02 4.16 -19.50
C VAL A 256 -9.41 4.82 -20.82
N LYS A 257 -9.67 4.07 -21.90
CA LYS A 257 -10.13 4.63 -23.19
C LYS A 257 -11.45 5.39 -23.06
N SER A 258 -12.34 4.93 -22.20
CA SER A 258 -13.62 5.62 -21.98
C SER A 258 -13.47 6.98 -21.28
N ILE A 259 -12.36 7.19 -20.55
CA ILE A 259 -12.02 8.45 -19.87
C ILE A 259 -11.15 9.33 -20.77
N THR A 260 -10.23 8.70 -21.48
CA THR A 260 -9.31 9.39 -22.41
C THR A 260 -9.26 8.62 -23.75
N PRO A 261 -10.11 8.99 -24.73
CA PRO A 261 -10.14 8.32 -26.03
C PRO A 261 -8.83 8.43 -26.83
N ALA A 262 -7.96 9.40 -26.48
CA ALA A 262 -6.64 9.57 -27.09
C ALA A 262 -5.59 8.56 -26.61
N LEU A 263 -5.93 7.61 -25.72
CA LEU A 263 -4.99 6.59 -25.27
C LEU A 263 -4.45 5.77 -26.45
N ASP A 264 -3.14 5.86 -26.66
CA ASP A 264 -2.36 4.92 -27.46
C ASP A 264 -1.53 4.01 -26.56
N TYR A 265 -1.49 2.71 -26.85
CA TYR A 265 -0.67 1.77 -26.11
C TYR A 265 -0.23 0.61 -27.01
N GLU A 266 0.87 -0.02 -26.63
CA GLU A 266 1.33 -1.27 -27.22
C GLU A 266 1.71 -2.28 -26.13
N ILE A 267 1.49 -3.56 -26.41
CA ILE A 267 2.00 -4.64 -25.58
C ILE A 267 3.37 -5.03 -26.15
N GLU A 268 4.40 -4.90 -25.32
CA GLU A 268 5.76 -5.26 -25.71
C GLU A 268 5.87 -6.78 -25.92
N PRO A 269 6.65 -7.23 -26.90
CA PRO A 269 6.90 -8.66 -27.10
C PRO A 269 7.46 -9.32 -25.83
N GLY A 270 6.97 -10.52 -25.52
CA GLY A 270 7.41 -11.26 -24.33
C GLY A 270 6.47 -12.41 -24.00
N GLU A 271 6.87 -13.19 -22.99
CA GLU A 271 6.03 -14.26 -22.47
C GLU A 271 4.78 -13.69 -21.79
N PRO A 272 3.59 -14.21 -22.10
CA PRO A 272 2.37 -13.82 -21.39
C PRO A 272 2.43 -14.26 -19.92
N PRO A 273 1.61 -13.68 -19.04
CA PRO A 273 1.60 -14.08 -17.64
C PRO A 273 1.14 -15.53 -17.46
N HIS A 274 1.92 -16.31 -16.73
CA HIS A 274 1.59 -17.71 -16.42
C HIS A 274 0.79 -17.87 -15.12
N SER A 275 0.68 -16.81 -14.31
CA SER A 275 0.01 -16.86 -13.01
C SER A 275 -1.47 -16.51 -13.13
N LYS A 276 -2.31 -17.28 -12.43
CA LYS A 276 -3.72 -16.93 -12.20
C LYS A 276 -3.85 -16.04 -10.98
N SER A 277 -4.76 -15.08 -11.05
CA SER A 277 -5.18 -14.27 -9.90
C SER A 277 -6.55 -14.76 -9.42
N PHE A 278 -6.76 -14.67 -8.12
CA PHE A 278 -8.02 -15.01 -7.48
C PHE A 278 -8.49 -13.82 -6.66
N PRO A 279 -9.81 -13.59 -6.55
CA PRO A 279 -10.34 -12.50 -5.75
C PRO A 279 -10.06 -12.75 -4.26
N LEU A 280 -9.90 -11.67 -3.51
CA LEU A 280 -9.79 -11.71 -2.06
C LEU A 280 -11.16 -11.79 -1.41
N ASP A 281 -11.31 -12.63 -0.40
CA ASP A 281 -12.46 -12.54 0.50
C ASP A 281 -12.26 -11.35 1.44
N ILE A 282 -13.11 -10.34 1.32
CA ILE A 282 -13.08 -9.11 2.12
C ILE A 282 -14.17 -9.09 3.21
N SER A 283 -14.83 -10.21 3.46
CA SER A 283 -15.92 -10.31 4.45
C SER A 283 -15.47 -9.94 5.86
N SER A 284 -14.23 -10.31 6.23
CA SER A 284 -13.63 -9.95 7.51
C SER A 284 -13.45 -8.44 7.68
N ALA A 285 -12.97 -7.75 6.64
CA ALA A 285 -12.83 -6.29 6.67
C ALA A 285 -14.19 -5.59 6.80
N ARG A 286 -15.21 -6.06 6.06
CA ARG A 286 -16.58 -5.55 6.21
C ARG A 286 -17.10 -5.73 7.63
N LYS A 287 -17.00 -6.94 8.16
CA LYS A 287 -17.57 -7.30 9.47
C LYS A 287 -16.85 -6.62 10.65
N HIS A 288 -15.55 -6.57 10.63
CA HIS A 288 -14.75 -6.21 11.80
C HIS A 288 -14.13 -4.82 11.75
N LEU A 289 -13.88 -4.28 10.54
CA LEU A 289 -13.40 -2.91 10.37
C LEU A 289 -14.51 -1.93 9.97
N GLY A 290 -15.70 -2.43 9.60
CA GLY A 290 -16.76 -1.60 9.00
C GLY A 290 -16.33 -0.98 7.68
N TRP A 291 -15.42 -1.65 6.96
CA TRP A 291 -14.83 -1.16 5.72
C TRP A 291 -15.29 -1.97 4.51
N GLU A 292 -15.55 -1.28 3.43
CA GLU A 292 -15.77 -1.84 2.10
C GLU A 292 -15.26 -0.87 1.03
N PRO A 293 -14.88 -1.33 -0.18
CA PRO A 293 -14.45 -0.44 -1.24
C PRO A 293 -15.61 0.47 -1.70
N LYS A 294 -15.31 1.73 -2.01
CA LYS A 294 -16.28 2.71 -2.52
C LYS A 294 -16.03 3.07 -3.98
N PHE A 295 -14.81 2.87 -4.46
CA PHE A 295 -14.45 3.20 -5.83
C PHE A 295 -14.58 1.98 -6.73
N SER A 296 -15.42 2.09 -7.78
CA SER A 296 -15.29 1.21 -8.94
C SER A 296 -13.96 1.51 -9.66
N LEU A 297 -13.53 0.60 -10.56
CA LEU A 297 -12.34 0.83 -11.38
C LEU A 297 -12.43 2.17 -12.14
N ARG A 298 -13.61 2.45 -12.73
CA ARG A 298 -13.87 3.70 -13.44
C ARG A 298 -13.76 4.92 -12.54
N ALA A 299 -14.45 4.93 -11.41
CA ALA A 299 -14.43 6.07 -10.48
C ALA A 299 -13.00 6.32 -9.94
N GLY A 300 -12.25 5.25 -9.65
CA GLY A 300 -10.84 5.39 -9.25
C GLY A 300 -9.95 5.96 -10.36
N PHE A 301 -10.19 5.60 -11.62
CA PHE A 301 -9.44 6.18 -12.75
C PHE A 301 -9.83 7.63 -13.04
N GLU A 302 -11.10 8.00 -12.89
CA GLU A 302 -11.56 9.38 -13.04
C GLU A 302 -10.91 10.30 -11.98
N ASP A 303 -10.90 9.87 -10.71
CA ASP A 303 -10.22 10.62 -9.65
C ASP A 303 -8.71 10.69 -9.87
N PHE A 304 -8.08 9.57 -10.25
CA PHE A 304 -6.65 9.51 -10.56
C PHE A 304 -6.29 10.42 -11.76
N MET A 305 -7.10 10.45 -12.82
CA MET A 305 -6.91 11.35 -13.94
C MET A 305 -6.99 12.82 -13.49
N GLY A 306 -7.95 13.15 -12.63
CA GLY A 306 -8.05 14.48 -12.01
C GLY A 306 -6.80 14.85 -11.21
N GLU A 307 -6.22 13.91 -10.46
CA GLU A 307 -4.95 14.13 -9.75
C GLU A 307 -3.79 14.38 -10.72
N LEU A 308 -3.68 13.61 -11.82
CA LEU A 308 -2.65 13.81 -12.85
C LEU A 308 -2.78 15.18 -13.52
N GLN A 309 -4.00 15.60 -13.85
CA GLN A 309 -4.27 16.93 -14.45
C GLN A 309 -3.85 18.06 -13.49
N ARG A 310 -4.21 17.96 -12.21
CA ARG A 310 -3.78 18.94 -11.19
C ARG A 310 -2.27 18.95 -10.99
N ALA A 311 -1.64 17.78 -11.00
CA ALA A 311 -0.19 17.64 -10.85
C ALA A 311 0.55 18.30 -12.04
N ARG A 312 0.04 18.10 -13.26
CA ARG A 312 0.56 18.74 -14.47
C ARG A 312 0.38 20.27 -14.42
N ALA A 313 -0.80 20.75 -14.06
CA ALA A 313 -1.08 22.19 -13.96
C ALA A 313 -0.21 22.88 -12.88
N ALA A 314 0.17 22.15 -11.82
CA ALA A 314 1.05 22.63 -10.76
C ALA A 314 2.56 22.46 -11.09
N GLY A 315 2.91 21.94 -12.27
CA GLY A 315 4.31 21.68 -12.65
C GLY A 315 4.98 20.58 -11.82
N PHE A 316 4.20 19.69 -11.23
CA PHE A 316 4.71 18.58 -10.44
C PHE A 316 5.14 17.39 -11.30
N ILE A 317 4.50 17.23 -12.47
CA ILE A 317 4.83 16.23 -13.51
C ILE A 317 4.79 16.89 -14.89
#